data_3e126f0a9c59b4eed92bf249ed6e43fc
#
_entry.id   3e126f0a9c59b4eed92bf249ed6e43fc
#
_cell.length_a   1.000
_cell.length_b   1.000
_cell.length_c   1.000
_cell.angle_alpha   90.00
_cell.angle_beta   90.00
_cell.angle_gamma   90.00
#
_symmetry.space_group_name_H-M   'P 1'
#
loop_
_entity.id
_entity.type
_entity.pdbx_description
1 polymer ?
#
loop_
_entity_poly.entity_id
_entity_poly.type
_entity_poly.pdbx_seq_one_letter_code
_entity_poly.pdbx_strand_id
1 'polypeptide(L)'
;CCKGRFKAEYLKDVDEHGLAAYVAENDFSAATQAPGLIVDDVRKAMALLSAEFYGRPQDRLKVIGITGTKGKTTTAYLTQAMLNGCSGGKCALFSSVDNCLDGNTYVESDLTTPESMDAFRMMREAVDNGMDYLVMEVSSQAYKVDRVYGLTFDVAAFLNISPDHISPIEHPTFEDYFHCKRQIVKNCRS
;
A
#
# COMPACT_ATOMS: atom_id res chain seq x y z
N CYS A 1 -10.49 5.58 -9.14
CA CYS A 1 -10.99 4.29 -8.69
C CYS A 1 -12.45 4.41 -8.25
N CYS A 2 -13.35 3.69 -8.92
CA CYS A 2 -14.81 3.83 -8.76
C CYS A 2 -15.36 2.93 -7.64
N LYS A 3 -14.88 3.08 -6.40
CA LYS A 3 -15.33 2.29 -5.24
C LYS A 3 -15.63 3.19 -4.03
N GLY A 4 -16.47 2.71 -3.14
CA GLY A 4 -16.82 3.42 -1.92
C GLY A 4 -17.73 4.63 -2.17
N ARG A 5 -17.22 5.83 -1.99
CA ARG A 5 -17.99 7.09 -2.16
C ARG A 5 -18.09 7.56 -3.61
N PHE A 6 -17.65 6.77 -4.60
CA PHE A 6 -17.75 7.13 -6.00
C PHE A 6 -19.23 7.25 -6.42
N LYS A 7 -19.54 8.30 -7.18
CA LYS A 7 -20.86 8.53 -7.78
C LYS A 7 -20.69 8.71 -9.28
N ALA A 8 -21.61 8.15 -10.08
CA ALA A 8 -21.58 8.27 -11.54
C ALA A 8 -21.55 9.74 -12.02
N GLU A 9 -22.14 10.66 -11.25
CA GLU A 9 -22.13 12.10 -11.54
C GLU A 9 -20.71 12.72 -11.56
N TYR A 10 -19.71 12.05 -10.97
CA TYR A 10 -18.29 12.49 -11.06
C TYR A 10 -17.67 12.22 -12.44
N LEU A 11 -18.35 11.45 -13.29
CA LEU A 11 -17.97 11.26 -14.69
C LEU A 11 -18.61 12.31 -15.62
N LYS A 12 -19.43 13.22 -15.08
CA LYS A 12 -19.95 14.34 -15.84
C LYS A 12 -18.78 15.25 -16.26
N ASP A 13 -18.77 15.63 -17.51
CA ASP A 13 -17.78 16.53 -18.11
C ASP A 13 -16.34 15.96 -18.21
N VAL A 14 -16.09 14.69 -17.84
CA VAL A 14 -14.74 14.07 -17.93
C VAL A 14 -14.24 13.93 -19.37
N ASP A 15 -15.15 13.82 -20.34
CA ASP A 15 -14.80 13.76 -21.77
C ASP A 15 -14.24 15.10 -22.24
N GLU A 16 -14.75 16.23 -21.73
CA GLU A 16 -14.25 17.58 -21.99
C GLU A 16 -12.83 17.79 -21.37
N HIS A 17 -12.53 17.06 -20.30
CA HIS A 17 -11.22 17.05 -19.66
C HIS A 17 -10.24 16.01 -20.22
N GLY A 18 -10.62 15.33 -21.31
CA GLY A 18 -9.76 14.40 -22.03
C GLY A 18 -9.53 13.08 -21.32
N LEU A 19 -10.58 12.52 -20.66
CA LEU A 19 -10.50 11.20 -20.08
C LEU A 19 -10.15 10.16 -21.18
N ALA A 20 -8.99 9.54 -21.09
CA ALA A 20 -8.52 8.58 -22.08
C ALA A 20 -9.19 7.19 -21.91
N ALA A 21 -9.40 6.76 -20.65
CA ALA A 21 -10.06 5.50 -20.29
C ALA A 21 -10.41 5.50 -18.80
N TYR A 22 -11.30 4.57 -18.39
CA TYR A 22 -11.58 4.35 -16.97
C TYR A 22 -11.48 2.87 -16.60
N VAL A 23 -11.23 2.60 -15.31
CA VAL A 23 -11.24 1.25 -14.73
C VAL A 23 -12.27 1.20 -13.61
N ALA A 24 -13.20 0.25 -13.68
CA ALA A 24 -14.31 0.18 -12.74
C ALA A 24 -14.87 -1.25 -12.61
N GLU A 25 -15.64 -1.49 -11.55
CA GLU A 25 -16.39 -2.74 -11.36
C GLU A 25 -17.74 -2.74 -12.13
N ASN A 26 -18.19 -1.56 -12.59
CA ASN A 26 -19.42 -1.40 -13.35
C ASN A 26 -19.17 -0.65 -14.65
N ASP A 27 -20.02 -0.90 -15.63
CA ASP A 27 -20.01 -0.16 -16.90
C ASP A 27 -20.59 1.25 -16.71
N PHE A 28 -19.84 2.26 -17.13
CA PHE A 28 -20.24 3.67 -17.14
C PHE A 28 -20.32 4.26 -18.56
N SER A 29 -20.45 3.43 -19.59
CA SER A 29 -20.56 3.87 -20.99
C SER A 29 -21.75 4.82 -21.25
N ALA A 30 -22.76 4.84 -20.37
CA ALA A 30 -23.86 5.81 -20.42
C ALA A 30 -23.47 7.22 -19.91
N ALA A 31 -22.34 7.34 -19.19
CA ALA A 31 -21.90 8.59 -18.55
C ALA A 31 -20.68 9.22 -19.22
N THR A 32 -19.91 8.47 -20.01
CA THR A 32 -18.71 8.93 -20.72
C THR A 32 -18.49 8.14 -22.01
N GLN A 33 -17.88 8.76 -23.02
CA GLN A 33 -17.47 8.08 -24.25
C GLN A 33 -16.09 7.39 -24.13
N ALA A 34 -15.35 7.63 -23.05
CA ALA A 34 -14.08 7.00 -22.82
C ALA A 34 -14.24 5.47 -22.67
N PRO A 35 -13.34 4.65 -23.23
CA PRO A 35 -13.41 3.20 -23.12
C PRO A 35 -13.22 2.78 -21.66
N GLY A 36 -14.05 1.83 -21.19
CA GLY A 36 -14.00 1.27 -19.85
C GLY A 36 -13.32 -0.10 -19.81
N LEU A 37 -12.38 -0.29 -18.90
CA LEU A 37 -11.90 -1.60 -18.49
C LEU A 37 -12.69 -2.04 -17.26
N ILE A 38 -13.58 -3.01 -17.46
CA ILE A 38 -14.41 -3.55 -16.37
C ILE A 38 -13.67 -4.71 -15.73
N VAL A 39 -13.53 -4.64 -14.40
CA VAL A 39 -12.77 -5.59 -13.58
C VAL A 39 -13.60 -6.09 -12.40
N ASP A 40 -13.29 -7.27 -11.89
CA ASP A 40 -14.00 -7.87 -10.75
C ASP A 40 -13.70 -7.12 -9.43
N ASP A 41 -12.49 -6.56 -9.29
CA ASP A 41 -12.03 -5.83 -8.11
C ASP A 41 -11.15 -4.65 -8.52
N VAL A 42 -11.68 -3.45 -8.40
CA VAL A 42 -11.00 -2.23 -8.81
C VAL A 42 -9.83 -1.87 -7.88
N ARG A 43 -9.82 -2.30 -6.62
CA ARG A 43 -8.70 -2.06 -5.70
C ARG A 43 -7.49 -2.90 -6.08
N LYS A 44 -7.71 -4.18 -6.41
CA LYS A 44 -6.65 -5.06 -6.93
C LYS A 44 -6.13 -4.57 -8.27
N ALA A 45 -7.04 -4.20 -9.17
CA ALA A 45 -6.65 -3.61 -10.45
C ALA A 45 -5.81 -2.34 -10.27
N MET A 46 -6.21 -1.44 -9.35
CA MET A 46 -5.44 -0.24 -9.03
C MET A 46 -4.04 -0.56 -8.51
N ALA A 47 -3.90 -1.55 -7.63
CA ALA A 47 -2.59 -1.96 -7.11
C ALA A 47 -1.67 -2.47 -8.24
N LEU A 48 -2.18 -3.35 -9.10
CA LEU A 48 -1.40 -3.89 -10.22
C LEU A 48 -1.05 -2.82 -11.27
N LEU A 49 -2.01 -1.98 -11.64
CA LEU A 49 -1.78 -0.88 -12.58
C LEU A 49 -0.77 0.13 -12.03
N SER A 50 -0.85 0.44 -10.72
CA SER A 50 0.12 1.35 -10.08
C SER A 50 1.52 0.75 -10.06
N ALA A 51 1.66 -0.54 -9.76
CA ALA A 51 2.95 -1.22 -9.82
C ALA A 51 3.59 -1.11 -11.20
N GLU A 52 2.84 -1.42 -12.27
CA GLU A 52 3.32 -1.34 -13.65
C GLU A 52 3.60 0.11 -14.08
N PHE A 53 2.71 1.04 -13.76
CA PHE A 53 2.86 2.46 -14.11
C PHE A 53 4.14 3.07 -13.53
N TYR A 54 4.49 2.72 -12.30
CA TYR A 54 5.71 3.19 -11.63
C TYR A 54 6.93 2.30 -11.91
N GLY A 55 6.85 1.37 -12.88
CA GLY A 55 7.96 0.54 -13.34
C GLY A 55 8.39 -0.51 -12.33
N ARG A 56 7.43 -1.10 -11.59
CA ARG A 56 7.63 -2.19 -10.61
C ARG A 56 8.73 -1.88 -9.58
N PRO A 57 8.64 -0.77 -8.83
CA PRO A 57 9.71 -0.36 -7.92
C PRO A 57 9.94 -1.37 -6.78
N GLN A 58 8.92 -2.15 -6.41
CA GLN A 58 9.03 -3.23 -5.42
C GLN A 58 10.02 -4.34 -5.81
N ASP A 59 10.34 -4.49 -7.08
CA ASP A 59 11.30 -5.48 -7.57
C ASP A 59 12.75 -4.97 -7.47
N ARG A 60 12.92 -3.68 -7.20
CA ARG A 60 14.22 -3.01 -7.04
C ARG A 60 14.62 -2.81 -5.58
N LEU A 61 13.69 -2.95 -4.66
CA LEU A 61 13.87 -2.78 -3.23
C LEU A 61 13.83 -4.14 -2.51
N LYS A 62 14.61 -4.27 -1.44
CA LYS A 62 14.41 -5.32 -0.44
C LYS A 62 13.36 -4.85 0.55
N VAL A 63 12.17 -5.43 0.47
CA VAL A 63 11.00 -4.96 1.23
C VAL A 63 10.83 -5.77 2.51
N ILE A 64 10.86 -5.08 3.65
CA ILE A 64 10.63 -5.64 4.97
C ILE A 64 9.27 -5.20 5.47
N GLY A 65 8.32 -6.12 5.60
CA GLY A 65 6.98 -5.86 6.09
C GLY A 65 6.84 -6.20 7.57
N ILE A 66 6.28 -5.27 8.35
CA ILE A 66 6.11 -5.45 9.80
C ILE A 66 4.63 -5.29 10.17
N THR A 67 4.04 -6.33 10.75
CA THR A 67 2.67 -6.28 11.28
C THR A 67 2.62 -6.69 12.75
N GLY A 68 1.52 -6.36 13.40
CA GLY A 68 1.25 -6.65 14.81
C GLY A 68 0.20 -5.71 15.36
N THR A 69 -0.33 -5.99 16.53
CA THR A 69 -1.22 -5.06 17.23
C THR A 69 -0.41 -3.89 17.77
N LYS A 70 0.69 -4.16 18.47
CA LYS A 70 1.57 -3.14 19.08
C LYS A 70 3.01 -3.30 18.60
N GLY A 71 3.78 -2.22 18.69
CA GLY A 71 5.23 -2.24 18.47
C GLY A 71 5.68 -2.12 17.01
N LYS A 72 4.77 -2.05 16.03
CA LYS A 72 5.12 -1.93 14.60
C LYS A 72 6.04 -0.74 14.33
N THR A 73 5.64 0.45 14.75
CA THR A 73 6.38 1.70 14.53
C THR A 73 7.76 1.63 15.16
N THR A 74 7.85 1.26 16.43
CA THR A 74 9.16 1.14 17.11
C THR A 74 10.07 0.15 16.40
N THR A 75 9.55 -1.01 16.00
CA THR A 75 10.33 -2.02 15.27
C THR A 75 10.74 -1.51 13.89
N ALA A 76 9.85 -0.79 13.18
CA ALA A 76 10.15 -0.24 11.87
C ALA A 76 11.32 0.77 11.93
N TYR A 77 11.27 1.73 12.87
CA TYR A 77 12.37 2.70 13.05
C TYR A 77 13.68 2.05 13.46
N LEU A 78 13.65 1.09 14.40
CA LEU A 78 14.87 0.37 14.80
C LEU A 78 15.45 -0.43 13.62
N THR A 79 14.60 -1.10 12.83
CA THR A 79 15.03 -1.86 11.65
C THR A 79 15.63 -0.93 10.60
N GLN A 80 14.98 0.20 10.31
CA GLN A 80 15.50 1.22 9.40
C GLN A 80 16.86 1.75 9.88
N ALA A 81 16.97 2.11 11.14
CA ALA A 81 18.23 2.63 11.71
C ALA A 81 19.38 1.61 11.59
N MET A 82 19.11 0.33 11.87
CA MET A 82 20.10 -0.75 11.72
C MET A 82 20.50 -0.93 10.24
N LEU A 83 19.54 -0.96 9.32
CA LEU A 83 19.82 -1.09 7.89
C LEU A 83 20.56 0.13 7.35
N ASN A 84 20.20 1.34 7.75
CA ASN A 84 20.95 2.56 7.39
C ASN A 84 22.40 2.50 7.89
N GLY A 85 22.63 2.03 9.10
CA GLY A 85 23.98 1.83 9.62
C GLY A 85 24.82 0.84 8.82
N CYS A 86 24.19 -0.21 8.27
CA CYS A 86 24.89 -1.23 7.48
C CYS A 86 24.98 -0.89 5.99
N SER A 87 24.06 -0.11 5.43
CA SER A 87 23.95 0.18 4.00
C SER A 87 24.46 1.57 3.59
N GLY A 88 24.91 2.37 4.55
CA GLY A 88 25.30 3.75 4.28
C GLY A 88 24.12 4.69 3.99
N GLY A 89 23.00 4.50 4.72
CA GLY A 89 21.83 5.37 4.63
C GLY A 89 20.83 5.00 3.53
N LYS A 90 20.83 3.77 3.03
CA LYS A 90 20.02 3.35 1.87
C LYS A 90 18.73 2.62 2.24
N CYS A 91 18.05 3.02 3.30
CA CYS A 91 16.82 2.39 3.74
C CYS A 91 15.67 3.40 3.86
N ALA A 92 14.65 3.23 3.02
CA ALA A 92 13.39 3.96 3.11
C ALA A 92 12.51 3.43 4.24
N LEU A 93 11.54 4.24 4.68
CA LEU A 93 10.58 3.91 5.73
C LEU A 93 9.17 4.34 5.33
N PHE A 94 8.18 3.44 5.52
CA PHE A 94 6.75 3.78 5.59
C PHE A 94 6.24 3.44 6.98
N SER A 95 5.82 4.43 7.73
CA SER A 95 5.31 4.22 9.09
C SER A 95 4.02 5.01 9.35
N SER A 96 3.44 4.79 10.52
CA SER A 96 2.24 5.53 10.96
C SER A 96 2.53 6.95 11.43
N VAL A 97 3.79 7.31 11.60
CA VAL A 97 4.21 8.65 12.04
C VAL A 97 4.81 9.42 10.87
N ASP A 98 5.85 8.87 10.26
CA ASP A 98 6.56 9.50 9.16
C ASP A 98 6.85 8.53 8.03
N ASN A 99 7.03 9.07 6.83
CA ASN A 99 7.65 8.39 5.71
C ASN A 99 9.04 9.00 5.44
N CYS A 100 10.00 8.16 5.07
CA CYS A 100 11.35 8.59 4.70
C CYS A 100 11.74 7.88 3.39
N LEU A 101 11.98 8.65 2.32
CA LEU A 101 12.20 8.12 0.98
C LEU A 101 13.65 8.27 0.48
N ASP A 102 14.50 8.94 1.26
CA ASP A 102 15.90 9.24 0.92
C ASP A 102 16.89 8.83 2.02
N GLY A 103 16.40 8.14 3.06
CA GLY A 103 17.19 7.72 4.23
C GLY A 103 17.46 8.80 5.28
N ASN A 104 17.06 10.06 5.03
CA ASN A 104 17.38 11.20 5.90
C ASN A 104 16.18 12.11 6.20
N THR A 105 15.31 12.36 5.24
CA THR A 105 14.20 13.31 5.36
C THR A 105 12.92 12.60 5.77
N TYR A 106 12.38 12.99 6.92
CA TYR A 106 11.14 12.43 7.45
C TYR A 106 9.99 13.39 7.22
N VAL A 107 8.92 12.91 6.60
CA VAL A 107 7.70 13.66 6.28
C VAL A 107 6.52 12.97 6.93
N GLU A 108 5.68 13.72 7.65
CA GLU A 108 4.49 13.22 8.35
C GLU A 108 3.63 12.32 7.43
N SER A 109 3.15 11.22 7.99
CA SER A 109 2.38 10.22 7.26
C SER A 109 0.89 10.34 7.56
N ASP A 110 0.07 10.32 6.52
CA ASP A 110 -1.40 10.29 6.65
C ASP A 110 -1.96 8.90 7.03
N LEU A 111 -1.24 7.84 6.69
CA LEU A 111 -1.70 6.45 6.86
C LEU A 111 -0.56 5.52 7.26
N THR A 112 -0.81 4.62 8.20
CA THR A 112 0.16 3.56 8.58
C THR A 112 0.69 2.77 7.37
N THR A 113 -0.20 2.48 6.42
CA THR A 113 0.15 1.85 5.14
C THR A 113 -0.52 2.69 4.06
N PRO A 114 0.23 3.31 3.15
CA PRO A 114 -0.33 4.14 2.09
C PRO A 114 -1.31 3.38 1.19
N GLU A 115 -2.20 4.10 0.51
CA GLU A 115 -3.01 3.52 -0.57
C GLU A 115 -2.08 3.01 -1.68
N SER A 116 -2.51 1.99 -2.42
CA SER A 116 -1.61 1.28 -3.35
C SER A 116 -0.94 2.21 -4.37
N MET A 117 -1.67 3.17 -4.93
CA MET A 117 -1.09 4.12 -5.89
C MET A 117 0.02 4.97 -5.25
N ASP A 118 -0.22 5.49 -4.04
CA ASP A 118 0.78 6.27 -3.31
C ASP A 118 1.96 5.40 -2.88
N ALA A 119 1.71 4.18 -2.42
CA ALA A 119 2.76 3.25 -2.02
C ALA A 119 3.74 2.99 -3.18
N PHE A 120 3.25 2.67 -4.38
CA PHE A 120 4.12 2.44 -5.53
C PHE A 120 4.80 3.71 -6.05
N ARG A 121 4.13 4.88 -6.00
CA ARG A 121 4.75 6.17 -6.29
C ARG A 121 5.92 6.44 -5.33
N MET A 122 5.70 6.29 -4.03
CA MET A 122 6.72 6.50 -3.00
C MET A 122 7.85 5.47 -3.10
N MET A 123 7.56 4.20 -3.42
CA MET A 123 8.59 3.20 -3.71
C MET A 123 9.43 3.60 -4.92
N ARG A 124 8.81 4.14 -5.98
CA ARG A 124 9.53 4.64 -7.16
C ARG A 124 10.46 5.78 -6.76
N GLU A 125 9.98 6.75 -6.00
CA GLU A 125 10.78 7.85 -5.49
C GLU A 125 11.95 7.36 -4.62
N ALA A 126 11.73 6.38 -3.74
CA ALA A 126 12.79 5.77 -2.95
C ALA A 126 13.86 5.11 -3.85
N VAL A 127 13.45 4.39 -4.89
CA VAL A 127 14.40 3.82 -5.89
C VAL A 127 15.19 4.92 -6.59
N ASP A 128 14.54 6.01 -6.99
CA ASP A 128 15.20 7.14 -7.66
C ASP A 128 16.17 7.88 -6.74
N ASN A 129 15.90 7.90 -5.44
CA ASN A 129 16.79 8.41 -4.39
C ASN A 129 17.94 7.43 -4.04
N GLY A 130 18.02 6.28 -4.71
CA GLY A 130 19.09 5.30 -4.52
C GLY A 130 18.92 4.40 -3.31
N MET A 131 17.70 4.22 -2.81
CA MET A 131 17.42 3.27 -1.72
C MET A 131 17.52 1.82 -2.21
N ASP A 132 18.09 0.96 -1.38
CA ASP A 132 18.20 -0.49 -1.61
C ASP A 132 17.16 -1.26 -0.78
N TYR A 133 16.68 -0.66 0.32
CA TYR A 133 15.78 -1.26 1.30
C TYR A 133 14.54 -0.39 1.53
N LEU A 134 13.43 -1.04 1.85
CA LEU A 134 12.23 -0.41 2.39
C LEU A 134 11.74 -1.19 3.60
N VAL A 135 11.62 -0.53 4.74
CA VAL A 135 10.90 -1.03 5.91
C VAL A 135 9.52 -0.41 5.91
N MET A 136 8.46 -1.22 6.01
CA MET A 136 7.11 -0.69 6.04
C MET A 136 6.23 -1.35 7.10
N GLU A 137 5.44 -0.53 7.79
CA GLU A 137 4.35 -1.02 8.62
C GLU A 137 3.21 -1.50 7.73
N VAL A 138 2.69 -2.70 8.02
CA VAL A 138 1.54 -3.28 7.33
C VAL A 138 0.39 -3.44 8.31
N SER A 139 -0.61 -2.58 8.18
CA SER A 139 -1.82 -2.62 8.99
C SER A 139 -2.75 -3.76 8.54
N SER A 140 -3.67 -4.18 9.43
CA SER A 140 -4.72 -5.14 9.04
C SER A 140 -5.64 -4.57 7.95
N GLN A 141 -5.91 -3.27 8.00
CA GLN A 141 -6.67 -2.57 6.97
C GLN A 141 -5.99 -2.61 5.60
N ALA A 142 -4.65 -2.60 5.55
CA ALA A 142 -3.92 -2.69 4.29
C ALA A 142 -4.25 -3.97 3.53
N TYR A 143 -4.44 -5.09 4.24
CA TYR A 143 -4.91 -6.33 3.65
C TYR A 143 -6.40 -6.33 3.36
N LYS A 144 -7.21 -5.77 4.26
CA LYS A 144 -8.67 -5.75 4.09
C LYS A 144 -9.13 -4.97 2.87
N VAL A 145 -8.40 -3.92 2.51
CA VAL A 145 -8.74 -3.05 1.37
C VAL A 145 -7.70 -3.10 0.24
N ASP A 146 -6.93 -4.19 0.17
CA ASP A 146 -6.00 -4.51 -0.91
C ASP A 146 -4.90 -3.46 -1.20
N ARG A 147 -4.47 -2.66 -0.19
CA ARG A 147 -3.41 -1.66 -0.35
C ARG A 147 -2.06 -2.27 -0.71
N VAL A 148 -1.81 -3.49 -0.23
CA VAL A 148 -0.57 -4.25 -0.44
C VAL A 148 -0.76 -5.42 -1.42
N TYR A 149 -1.84 -5.41 -2.22
CA TYR A 149 -2.07 -6.44 -3.21
C TYR A 149 -0.94 -6.46 -4.26
N GLY A 150 -0.42 -7.65 -4.53
CA GLY A 150 0.71 -7.82 -5.46
C GLY A 150 2.10 -7.52 -4.85
N LEU A 151 2.18 -7.01 -3.62
CA LEU A 151 3.45 -6.90 -2.91
C LEU A 151 3.88 -8.25 -2.33
N THR A 152 5.16 -8.55 -2.42
CA THR A 152 5.82 -9.64 -1.71
C THR A 152 6.94 -9.07 -0.86
N PHE A 153 7.10 -9.59 0.36
CA PHE A 153 8.14 -9.13 1.29
C PHE A 153 9.34 -10.06 1.22
N ASP A 154 10.55 -9.51 1.20
CA ASP A 154 11.77 -10.30 1.37
C ASP A 154 11.91 -10.78 2.83
N VAL A 155 11.42 -9.99 3.79
CA VAL A 155 11.28 -10.36 5.19
C VAL A 155 9.92 -9.91 5.70
N ALA A 156 9.21 -10.80 6.41
CA ALA A 156 7.94 -10.51 7.04
C ALA A 156 8.00 -10.75 8.55
N ALA A 157 7.68 -9.73 9.34
CA ALA A 157 7.63 -9.83 10.80
C ALA A 157 6.19 -9.71 11.31
N PHE A 158 5.71 -10.76 11.99
CA PHE A 158 4.47 -10.75 12.75
C PHE A 158 4.80 -10.69 14.23
N LEU A 159 4.71 -9.49 14.82
CA LEU A 159 5.21 -9.23 16.18
C LEU A 159 4.33 -9.83 17.29
N ASN A 160 3.06 -9.55 17.21
CA ASN A 160 2.08 -9.97 18.23
C ASN A 160 0.65 -9.75 17.73
N ILE A 161 -0.31 -10.33 18.47
CA ILE A 161 -1.73 -10.07 18.25
C ILE A 161 -2.48 -10.07 19.57
N SER A 162 -3.37 -9.11 19.74
CA SER A 162 -4.36 -9.01 20.80
C SER A 162 -5.63 -8.36 20.25
N PRO A 163 -6.81 -8.52 20.89
CA PRO A 163 -8.02 -7.84 20.45
C PRO A 163 -7.80 -6.32 20.33
N ASP A 164 -7.97 -5.80 19.14
CA ASP A 164 -7.89 -4.38 18.81
C ASP A 164 -8.63 -4.14 17.49
N HIS A 165 -9.06 -2.91 17.21
CA HIS A 165 -9.75 -2.55 15.96
C HIS A 165 -11.02 -3.39 15.66
N ILE A 166 -11.65 -3.97 16.71
CA ILE A 166 -12.87 -4.75 16.54
C ILE A 166 -14.05 -3.78 16.52
N SER A 167 -14.58 -3.55 15.33
CA SER A 167 -15.73 -2.68 15.09
C SER A 167 -16.43 -3.07 13.79
N PRO A 168 -17.72 -2.73 13.61
CA PRO A 168 -18.42 -2.99 12.34
C PRO A 168 -17.79 -2.33 11.12
N ILE A 169 -17.00 -1.26 11.32
CA ILE A 169 -16.39 -0.47 10.24
C ILE A 169 -15.01 -1.03 9.88
N GLU A 170 -14.22 -1.43 10.89
CA GLU A 170 -12.84 -1.92 10.66
C GLU A 170 -12.83 -3.45 10.52
N HIS A 171 -12.94 -4.17 11.64
CA HIS A 171 -12.97 -5.63 11.66
C HIS A 171 -14.17 -6.09 12.47
N PRO A 172 -15.15 -6.79 11.88
CA PRO A 172 -16.36 -7.21 12.60
C PRO A 172 -16.06 -8.24 13.69
N THR A 173 -14.99 -9.01 13.55
CA THR A 173 -14.57 -10.03 14.53
C THR A 173 -13.05 -10.06 14.70
N PHE A 174 -12.59 -10.68 15.79
CA PHE A 174 -11.16 -10.93 16.01
C PHE A 174 -10.58 -11.87 14.94
N GLU A 175 -11.34 -12.83 14.47
CA GLU A 175 -10.94 -13.76 13.40
C GLU A 175 -10.67 -13.02 12.10
N ASP A 176 -11.52 -12.04 11.73
CA ASP A 176 -11.30 -11.19 10.54
C ASP A 176 -10.01 -10.36 10.71
N TYR A 177 -9.82 -9.75 11.88
CA TYR A 177 -8.60 -9.01 12.20
C TYR A 177 -7.33 -9.88 12.12
N PHE A 178 -7.38 -11.06 12.74
CA PHE A 178 -6.28 -12.03 12.70
C PHE A 178 -6.05 -12.54 11.27
N HIS A 179 -7.14 -12.85 10.54
CA HIS A 179 -7.06 -13.29 9.15
C HIS A 179 -6.30 -12.27 8.29
N CYS A 180 -6.63 -10.99 8.42
CA CYS A 180 -5.94 -9.93 7.68
C CYS A 180 -4.46 -9.87 8.03
N LYS A 181 -4.09 -9.83 9.31
CA LYS A 181 -2.68 -9.71 9.71
C LYS A 181 -1.82 -10.91 9.30
N ARG A 182 -2.34 -12.13 9.39
CA ARG A 182 -1.57 -13.34 9.04
C ARG A 182 -1.24 -13.44 7.55
N GLN A 183 -1.89 -12.65 6.67
CA GLN A 183 -1.57 -12.66 5.25
C GLN A 183 -0.11 -12.26 4.98
N ILE A 184 0.51 -11.46 5.85
CA ILE A 184 1.90 -11.05 5.70
C ILE A 184 2.85 -12.24 5.57
N VAL A 185 2.58 -13.34 6.31
CA VAL A 185 3.40 -14.56 6.26
C VAL A 185 3.28 -15.26 4.90
N LYS A 186 2.10 -15.18 4.26
CA LYS A 186 1.88 -15.76 2.93
C LYS A 186 2.50 -14.92 1.82
N ASN A 187 2.68 -13.62 2.07
CA ASN A 187 3.27 -12.69 1.10
C ASN A 187 4.80 -12.58 1.26
N CYS A 188 5.40 -13.38 2.16
CA CYS A 188 6.85 -13.45 2.28
C CYS A 188 7.42 -14.32 1.14
N ARG A 189 8.49 -13.85 0.52
CA ARG A 189 9.26 -14.65 -0.45
C ARG A 189 9.86 -15.86 0.27
N SER A 190 9.72 -17.04 -0.32
CA SER A 190 10.31 -18.30 0.17
C SER A 190 11.77 -18.42 -0.26
#